data_5ae1925f5e567f5a043c9f1d6389adfb
#
_entry.id   5ae1925f5e567f5a043c9f1d6389adfb
#
_cell.length_a   1.000
_cell.length_b   1.000
_cell.length_c   1.000
_cell.angle_alpha   90.00
_cell.angle_beta   90.00
_cell.angle_gamma   90.00
#
_symmetry.space_group_name_H-M   'P 1'
#
loop_
_entity.id
_entity.type
_entity.pdbx_description
1 polymer ?
#
loop_
_entity_poly.entity_id
_entity_poly.type
_entity_poly.pdbx_seq_one_letter_code
_entity_poly.pdbx_strand_id
1 'polypeptide(L)' 'MDTQDVIIHARFAPNGMVVEISERPAALSPQDWFNYLSDKAGTAYQALAGGRGVFRLTRGEVDRLKGECAPDAA' A
#
# COMPACT_ATOMS: atom_id res chain seq x y z
N MET A 1 12.64 1.10 -17.68
CA MET A 1 13.36 1.13 -16.48
C MET A 1 12.69 2.03 -15.48
N ASP A 2 12.14 1.44 -14.52
CA ASP A 2 11.24 2.17 -13.69
C ASP A 2 11.80 2.32 -12.30
N THR A 3 12.58 3.35 -12.10
CA THR A 3 13.20 3.61 -10.82
C THR A 3 12.53 4.77 -10.08
N GLN A 4 11.41 5.25 -10.61
CA GLN A 4 10.70 6.33 -9.96
C GLN A 4 10.14 5.88 -8.62
N ASP A 5 10.37 6.68 -7.59
CA ASP A 5 9.84 6.36 -6.26
C ASP A 5 8.36 6.71 -6.19
N VAL A 6 7.62 5.83 -5.53
CA VAL A 6 6.20 6.02 -5.28
C VAL A 6 6.01 6.00 -3.77
N ILE A 7 5.32 6.99 -3.25
CA ILE A 7 4.99 7.05 -1.84
C ILE A 7 3.53 6.67 -1.69
N ILE A 8 3.28 5.53 -1.07
CA ILE A 8 1.92 5.08 -0.81
C ILE A 8 1.53 5.58 0.57
N HIS A 9 0.56 6.47 0.62
CA HIS A 9 0.09 7.06 1.87
C HIS A 9 -1.06 6.26 2.42
N ALA A 10 -1.01 5.96 3.71
CA ALA A 10 -2.10 5.28 4.42
C ALA A 10 -2.60 6.18 5.53
N ARG A 11 -3.91 6.19 5.75
CA ARG A 11 -4.52 6.94 6.83
C ARG A 11 -5.35 5.99 7.67
N PHE A 12 -5.20 6.10 8.98
CA PHE A 12 -5.84 5.22 9.94
C PHE A 12 -6.96 5.93 10.68
N ALA A 13 -8.03 5.20 10.95
CA ALA A 13 -9.07 5.67 11.86
C ALA A 13 -8.57 5.56 13.31
N PRO A 14 -9.25 6.23 14.25
CA PRO A 14 -8.85 6.14 15.66
C PRO A 14 -8.77 4.72 16.20
N ASN A 15 -9.53 3.79 15.62
CA ASN A 15 -9.50 2.40 16.06
C ASN A 15 -8.36 1.60 15.42
N GLY A 16 -7.50 2.24 14.62
CA GLY A 16 -6.38 1.58 14.00
C GLY A 16 -6.64 0.95 12.65
N MET A 17 -7.88 0.99 12.16
CA MET A 17 -8.18 0.45 10.84
C MET A 17 -7.75 1.44 9.74
N VAL A 18 -7.30 0.90 8.61
CA VAL A 18 -6.94 1.72 7.47
C VAL A 18 -8.22 2.14 6.76
N VAL A 19 -8.43 3.46 6.65
CA VAL A 19 -9.61 3.99 6.01
C VAL A 19 -9.33 4.51 4.62
N GLU A 20 -8.06 4.82 4.33
CA GLU A 20 -7.68 5.36 3.04
C GLU A 20 -6.24 4.98 2.75
N ILE A 21 -5.95 4.61 1.51
CA ILE A 21 -4.58 4.26 1.13
C ILE A 21 -4.47 4.44 -0.39
N SER A 22 -3.38 5.06 -0.82
CA SER A 22 -3.18 5.33 -2.23
C SER A 22 -2.76 4.09 -2.99
N GLU A 23 -2.90 4.11 -4.30
CA GLU A 23 -2.53 3.03 -5.23
C GLU A 23 -3.33 1.75 -5.01
N ARG A 24 -4.43 1.82 -4.29
CA ARG A 24 -5.21 0.63 -3.96
C ARG A 24 -5.88 0.03 -5.20
N PRO A 25 -5.69 -1.29 -5.44
CA PRO A 25 -6.46 -1.95 -6.49
C PRO A 25 -7.95 -1.94 -6.14
N ALA A 26 -8.79 -1.80 -7.16
CA ALA A 26 -10.23 -1.72 -6.94
C ALA A 26 -10.78 -2.98 -6.27
N ALA A 27 -10.13 -4.11 -6.45
CA ALA A 27 -10.60 -5.38 -5.91
C ALA A 27 -10.34 -5.54 -4.42
N LEU A 28 -9.52 -4.67 -3.82
CA LEU A 28 -9.15 -4.79 -2.42
C LEU A 28 -9.68 -3.63 -1.61
N SER A 29 -10.04 -3.91 -0.36
CA SER A 29 -10.36 -2.85 0.58
C SER A 29 -9.08 -2.13 1.00
N PRO A 30 -9.18 -0.93 1.58
CA PRO A 30 -7.99 -0.24 2.08
C PRO A 30 -7.21 -1.09 3.08
N GLN A 31 -7.90 -1.77 3.98
CA GLN A 31 -7.23 -2.59 4.98
C GLN A 31 -6.53 -3.79 4.34
N ASP A 32 -7.16 -4.42 3.36
CA ASP A 32 -6.57 -5.57 2.68
C ASP A 32 -5.31 -5.18 1.93
N TRP A 33 -5.35 -4.05 1.25
CA TRP A 33 -4.17 -3.56 0.52
C TRP A 33 -3.03 -3.25 1.48
N PHE A 34 -3.36 -2.60 2.61
CA PHE A 34 -2.36 -2.30 3.62
C PHE A 34 -1.76 -3.58 4.18
N ASN A 35 -2.59 -4.58 4.48
CA ASN A 35 -2.11 -5.85 5.00
C ASN A 35 -1.18 -6.54 4.02
N TYR A 36 -1.54 -6.51 2.74
CA TYR A 36 -0.71 -7.11 1.71
C TYR A 36 0.65 -6.41 1.60
N LEU A 37 0.63 -5.08 1.60
CA LEU A 37 1.87 -4.31 1.54
C LEU A 37 2.73 -4.55 2.77
N SER A 38 2.12 -4.66 3.94
CA SER A 38 2.86 -4.92 5.17
C SER A 38 3.54 -6.29 5.12
N ASP A 39 2.89 -7.26 4.52
CA ASP A 39 3.45 -8.59 4.39
C ASP A 39 4.58 -8.63 3.38
N LYS A 40 4.41 -7.97 2.25
CA LYS A 40 5.36 -8.07 1.14
C LYS A 40 6.45 -7.01 1.18
N ALA A 41 6.17 -5.87 1.77
CA ALA A 41 7.10 -4.74 1.76
C ALA A 41 7.12 -4.02 3.11
N GLY A 42 7.01 -4.78 4.20
CA GLY A 42 6.96 -4.18 5.53
C GLY A 42 8.17 -3.35 5.88
N THR A 43 9.34 -3.68 5.32
CA THR A 43 10.55 -2.91 5.60
C THR A 43 10.52 -1.53 4.96
N ALA A 44 9.62 -1.30 4.01
CA ALA A 44 9.47 0.00 3.36
C ALA A 44 8.50 0.92 4.11
N TYR A 45 7.87 0.42 5.17
CA TYR A 45 6.87 1.18 5.90
C TYR A 45 7.49 2.13 6.89
N GLN A 46 6.91 3.32 7.01
CA GLN A 46 7.30 4.30 8.00
C GLN A 46 6.03 4.92 8.59
N ALA A 47 5.89 4.83 9.89
CA ALA A 47 4.76 5.45 10.57
C ALA A 47 4.99 6.95 10.70
N LEU A 48 3.93 7.71 10.53
CA LEU A 48 3.98 9.16 10.66
C LEU A 48 3.03 9.60 11.78
N ALA A 49 3.22 10.81 12.25
CA ALA A 49 2.35 11.36 13.28
C ALA A 49 0.95 11.59 12.72
N GLY A 50 -0.05 11.59 13.61
CA GLY A 50 -1.40 11.91 13.21
C GLY A 50 -2.18 10.77 12.58
N GLY A 51 -1.80 9.54 12.89
CA GLY A 51 -2.53 8.38 12.38
C GLY A 51 -2.31 8.15 10.90
N ARG A 52 -1.10 8.35 10.42
CA ARG A 52 -0.74 8.14 9.02
C ARG A 52 0.51 7.30 8.91
N GLY A 53 0.71 6.72 7.73
CA GLY A 53 1.92 5.98 7.43
C GLY A 53 2.20 6.00 5.95
N VAL A 54 3.41 5.61 5.57
CA VAL A 54 3.80 5.58 4.16
C VAL A 54 4.61 4.34 3.87
N PHE A 55 4.49 3.85 2.64
CA PHE A 55 5.40 2.86 2.06
C PHE A 55 6.18 3.54 0.95
N ARG A 56 7.50 3.39 0.94
CA ARG A 56 8.36 3.95 -0.11
C ARG A 56 8.79 2.82 -1.02
N LEU A 57 8.24 2.81 -2.22
CA LEU A 57 8.49 1.74 -3.19
C LEU A 57 8.77 2.35 -4.55
N THR A 58 9.30 1.56 -5.47
CA THR A 58 9.42 2.01 -6.85
C THR A 58 8.13 1.76 -7.60
N ARG A 59 7.96 2.46 -8.73
CA ARG A 59 6.79 2.28 -9.58
C ARG A 59 6.65 0.82 -10.01
N GLY A 60 7.78 0.21 -10.36
CA GLY A 60 7.75 -1.18 -10.79
C GLY A 60 7.34 -2.12 -9.68
N GLU A 61 7.80 -1.86 -8.46
CA GLU A 61 7.42 -2.70 -7.32
C GLU A 61 5.92 -2.58 -7.02
N VAL A 62 5.38 -1.36 -7.06
CA VAL A 62 3.97 -1.16 -6.80
C VAL A 62 3.13 -1.87 -7.86
N ASP A 63 3.50 -1.73 -9.12
CA ASP A 63 2.76 -2.36 -10.21
C ASP A 63 2.80 -3.87 -10.11
N ARG A 64 3.96 -4.43 -9.73
CA ARG A 64 4.08 -5.87 -9.55
C ARG A 64 3.19 -6.36 -8.41
N LEU A 65 3.21 -5.63 -7.29
CA LEU A 65 2.41 -6.02 -6.14
C LEU A 65 0.92 -5.95 -6.45
N LYS A 66 0.49 -4.94 -7.18
CA LYS A 66 -0.90 -4.85 -7.60
C LYS A 66 -1.31 -6.05 -8.45
N GLY A 67 -0.44 -6.45 -9.36
CA GLY A 67 -0.73 -7.60 -10.21
C GLY A 67 -0.80 -8.89 -9.44
N GLU A 68 0.02 -9.03 -8.39
CA GLU A 68 0.05 -10.26 -7.61
C GLU A 68 -1.15 -10.37 -6.68
N CYS A 69 -1.58 -9.26 -6.09
CA CYS A 69 -2.63 -9.32 -5.08
C CYS A 69 -4.03 -9.34 -5.67
N ALA A 70 -4.17 -9.03 -6.94
CA ALA A 70 -5.46 -9.05 -7.60
C ALA A 70 -5.35 -9.82 -8.91
N PRO A 71 -4.88 -11.05 -8.88
CA PRO A 71 -4.59 -11.79 -10.11
C PRO A 71 -5.82 -12.16 -10.89
N ASP A 72 -6.93 -12.25 -10.23
CA ASP A 72 -8.13 -12.68 -10.89
C ASP A 72 -8.90 -11.53 -11.46
N ALA A 73 -8.31 -10.41 -11.49
CA ALA A 73 -8.91 -9.31 -12.18
C ALA A 73 -9.21 -9.72 -13.61
N ALA A 74 -8.63 -10.78 -14.00
CA ALA A 74 -8.88 -11.34 -15.31
C ALA A 74 -10.29 -11.84 -15.41
#